data_1ce6f7e582da3266e109ec810f7ed4f6
#
_entry.id   1ce6f7e582da3266e109ec810f7ed4f6
#
_cell.length_a   1.000
_cell.length_b   1.000
_cell.length_c   1.000
_cell.angle_alpha   90.00
_cell.angle_beta   90.00
_cell.angle_gamma   90.00
#
_symmetry.space_group_name_H-M   'P 1'
#
loop_
_entity.id
_entity.type
_entity.pdbx_description
1 polymer ?
#
loop_
_entity_poly.entity_id
_entity_poly.type
_entity_poly.pdbx_seq_one_letter_code
_entity_poly.pdbx_strand_id
1 'polypeptide(L)'
;MHPDVMRQMADRYDEFKRTIPLIEEFGMQIAIENHTDTFADEILWIVDKLNHPLIGTCVDTMNPLQVIENPYYAMERMLPKAYCCHFSDDIIVVDPLGVHDIGAAHGQGSMDCPKMVSQIREKSPMDKIIFENEIAFRSMEEPIEEARARELQACEESVRYLRDVLKLGVRNR
;
A
#
# COMPACT_ATOMS: atom_id res chain seq x y z
N MET A 1 -4.47 14.60 16.32
CA MET A 1 -5.55 14.27 15.37
C MET A 1 -6.68 15.29 15.49
N HIS A 2 -7.20 15.80 14.35
CA HIS A 2 -8.29 16.78 14.36
C HIS A 2 -9.59 16.15 14.88
N PRO A 3 -10.49 16.91 15.61
CA PRO A 3 -11.70 16.35 16.18
C PRO A 3 -12.66 15.69 15.18
N ASP A 4 -12.72 16.19 13.95
CA ASP A 4 -13.55 15.57 12.90
C ASP A 4 -12.97 14.25 12.40
N VAL A 5 -11.66 14.15 12.29
CA VAL A 5 -10.96 12.89 11.99
C VAL A 5 -11.21 11.87 13.10
N MET A 6 -11.10 12.29 14.36
CA MET A 6 -11.37 11.40 15.50
C MET A 6 -12.81 10.84 15.49
N ARG A 7 -13.77 11.65 15.05
CA ARG A 7 -15.17 11.21 14.92
C ARG A 7 -15.31 10.16 13.81
N GLN A 8 -14.76 10.45 12.64
CA GLN A 8 -14.75 9.49 11.51
C GLN A 8 -14.07 8.17 11.91
N MET A 9 -12.93 8.24 12.58
CA MET A 9 -12.21 7.06 13.08
C MET A 9 -13.05 6.25 14.08
N ALA A 10 -13.80 6.93 14.96
CA ALA A 10 -14.71 6.25 15.89
C ALA A 10 -15.85 5.55 15.17
N ASP A 11 -16.42 6.19 14.15
CA ASP A 11 -17.50 5.60 13.33
C ASP A 11 -16.96 4.34 12.58
N ARG A 12 -15.77 4.41 11.99
CA ARG A 12 -15.11 3.26 11.34
C ARG A 12 -14.79 2.13 12.32
N TYR A 13 -14.31 2.48 13.52
CA TYR A 13 -14.11 1.48 14.57
C TYR A 13 -15.39 0.71 14.90
N ASP A 14 -16.53 1.41 15.05
CA ASP A 14 -17.79 0.77 15.35
C ASP A 14 -18.32 -0.08 14.17
N GLU A 15 -18.05 0.32 12.94
CA GLU A 15 -18.35 -0.48 11.74
C GLU A 15 -17.54 -1.77 11.72
N PHE A 16 -16.22 -1.70 11.86
CA PHE A 16 -15.37 -2.89 11.92
C PHE A 16 -15.74 -3.82 13.08
N LYS A 17 -16.04 -3.26 14.24
CA LYS A 17 -16.49 -4.05 15.39
C LYS A 17 -17.76 -4.85 15.10
N ARG A 18 -18.69 -4.30 14.32
CA ARG A 18 -19.91 -5.02 13.91
C ARG A 18 -19.65 -6.13 12.90
N THR A 19 -18.54 -6.07 12.15
CA THR A 19 -18.19 -7.13 11.18
C THR A 19 -17.48 -8.32 11.81
N ILE A 20 -16.96 -8.21 13.04
CA ILE A 20 -16.20 -9.28 13.71
C ILE A 20 -16.94 -10.63 13.70
N PRO A 21 -18.22 -10.74 14.08
CA PRO A 21 -18.91 -12.03 14.05
C PRO A 21 -18.94 -12.69 12.67
N LEU A 22 -19.03 -11.89 11.60
CA LEU A 22 -19.04 -12.39 10.23
C LEU A 22 -17.67 -12.91 9.80
N ILE A 23 -16.59 -12.16 10.09
CA ILE A 23 -15.23 -12.62 9.74
C ILE A 23 -14.84 -13.87 10.51
N GLU A 24 -15.29 -14.01 11.76
CA GLU A 24 -15.11 -15.23 12.54
C GLU A 24 -15.88 -16.43 11.95
N GLU A 25 -17.15 -16.22 11.60
CA GLU A 25 -18.01 -17.26 11.00
C GLU A 25 -17.43 -17.79 9.69
N PHE A 26 -16.90 -16.90 8.83
CA PHE A 26 -16.37 -17.27 7.52
C PHE A 26 -14.86 -17.54 7.51
N GLY A 27 -14.17 -17.41 8.65
CA GLY A 27 -12.72 -17.57 8.74
C GLY A 27 -11.94 -16.57 7.87
N MET A 28 -12.46 -15.36 7.72
CA MET A 28 -11.87 -14.30 6.90
C MET A 28 -10.93 -13.41 7.72
N GLN A 29 -9.96 -12.80 7.05
CA GLN A 29 -9.13 -11.75 7.63
C GLN A 29 -9.45 -10.42 6.96
N ILE A 30 -9.40 -9.33 7.74
CA ILE A 30 -9.49 -7.97 7.24
C ILE A 30 -8.12 -7.31 7.39
N ALA A 31 -7.62 -6.75 6.29
CA ALA A 31 -6.44 -5.90 6.28
C ALA A 31 -6.87 -4.46 5.95
N ILE A 32 -6.64 -3.53 6.87
CA ILE A 32 -7.03 -2.12 6.70
C ILE A 32 -5.84 -1.39 6.08
N GLU A 33 -6.09 -0.74 4.95
CA GLU A 33 -5.07 -0.06 4.16
C GLU A 33 -4.86 1.40 4.60
N ASN A 34 -3.61 1.85 4.56
CA ASN A 34 -3.25 3.26 4.56
C ASN A 34 -3.42 3.82 3.14
N HIS A 35 -4.61 4.29 2.84
CA HIS A 35 -4.93 4.89 1.55
C HIS A 35 -4.53 6.37 1.49
N THR A 36 -4.74 7.02 0.35
CA THR A 36 -4.30 8.40 0.02
C THR A 36 -4.84 9.50 0.94
N ASP A 37 -5.72 9.18 1.89
CA ASP A 37 -6.39 10.10 2.80
C ASP A 37 -6.12 9.80 4.29
N THR A 38 -5.24 8.82 4.60
CA THR A 38 -5.01 8.37 5.98
C THR A 38 -3.53 8.25 6.32
N PHE A 39 -3.17 8.64 7.54
CA PHE A 39 -1.84 8.37 8.11
C PHE A 39 -1.76 6.95 8.70
N ALA A 40 -0.55 6.40 8.71
CA ALA A 40 -0.29 5.09 9.33
C ALA A 40 -0.79 4.99 10.78
N ASP A 41 -0.60 6.05 11.58
CA ASP A 41 -1.05 6.08 12.97
C ASP A 41 -2.58 6.09 13.12
N GLU A 42 -3.32 6.54 12.12
CA GLU A 42 -4.78 6.49 12.11
C GLU A 42 -5.28 5.06 11.88
N ILE A 43 -4.70 4.37 10.91
CA ILE A 43 -4.99 2.94 10.67
C ILE A 43 -4.64 2.10 11.89
N LEU A 44 -3.45 2.33 12.45
CA LEU A 44 -3.00 1.61 13.66
C LEU A 44 -3.91 1.87 14.87
N TRP A 45 -4.46 3.09 15.01
CA TRP A 45 -5.40 3.37 16.07
C TRP A 45 -6.65 2.48 15.99
N ILE A 46 -7.20 2.24 14.79
CA ILE A 46 -8.33 1.32 14.60
C ILE A 46 -7.92 -0.12 14.92
N VAL A 47 -6.84 -0.59 14.31
CA VAL A 47 -6.35 -1.98 14.45
C VAL A 47 -6.04 -2.29 15.91
N ASP A 48 -5.33 -1.39 16.60
CA ASP A 48 -4.96 -1.54 18.01
C ASP A 48 -6.17 -1.54 18.92
N LYS A 49 -7.14 -0.68 18.65
CA LYS A 49 -8.34 -0.57 19.46
C LYS A 49 -9.27 -1.77 19.28
N LEU A 50 -9.36 -2.32 18.06
CA LEU A 50 -10.08 -3.56 17.79
C LEU A 50 -9.39 -4.76 18.45
N ASN A 51 -8.07 -4.78 18.42
CA ASN A 51 -7.22 -5.82 19.01
C ASN A 51 -7.73 -7.24 18.73
N HIS A 52 -7.99 -7.54 17.45
CA HIS A 52 -8.58 -8.79 17.00
C HIS A 52 -7.64 -9.57 16.08
N PRO A 53 -7.46 -10.91 16.26
CA PRO A 53 -6.47 -11.69 15.52
C PRO A 53 -6.80 -11.87 14.02
N LEU A 54 -7.99 -11.49 13.58
CA LEU A 54 -8.39 -11.50 12.18
C LEU A 54 -8.39 -10.11 11.53
N ILE A 55 -7.94 -9.07 12.26
CA ILE A 55 -7.88 -7.69 11.78
C ILE A 55 -6.45 -7.19 11.89
N GLY A 56 -5.88 -6.79 10.76
CA GLY A 56 -4.52 -6.28 10.66
C GLY A 56 -4.42 -5.12 9.67
N THR A 57 -3.22 -4.83 9.21
CA THR A 57 -2.97 -3.77 8.24
C THR A 57 -2.71 -4.32 6.85
N CYS A 58 -3.16 -3.59 5.82
CA CYS A 58 -2.61 -3.65 4.47
C CYS A 58 -1.66 -2.46 4.33
N VAL A 59 -0.40 -2.72 4.04
CA VAL A 59 0.61 -1.67 3.92
C VAL A 59 0.74 -1.30 2.46
N ASP A 60 0.26 -0.11 2.09
CA ASP A 60 0.60 0.49 0.81
C ASP A 60 1.90 1.27 0.93
N THR A 61 2.80 1.10 -0.05
CA THR A 61 4.14 1.66 0.00
C THR A 61 4.23 3.09 -0.52
N MET A 62 3.24 3.56 -1.30
CA MET A 62 3.30 4.89 -1.94
C MET A 62 2.20 5.84 -1.47
N ASN A 63 1.04 5.35 -1.05
CA ASN A 63 -0.06 6.16 -0.53
C ASN A 63 0.34 7.15 0.58
N PRO A 64 1.33 6.87 1.47
CA PRO A 64 1.80 7.85 2.45
C PRO A 64 2.27 9.18 1.84
N LEU A 65 2.77 9.18 0.61
CA LEU A 65 3.22 10.40 -0.06
C LEU A 65 2.07 11.39 -0.28
N GLN A 66 0.85 10.91 -0.53
CA GLN A 66 -0.33 11.73 -0.76
C GLN A 66 -0.72 12.57 0.48
N VAL A 67 -0.39 12.08 1.67
CA VAL A 67 -0.57 12.81 2.94
C VAL A 67 0.73 13.41 3.48
N ILE A 68 1.79 13.44 2.66
CA ILE A 68 3.13 13.95 3.03
C ILE A 68 3.70 13.18 4.24
N GLU A 69 3.41 11.90 4.35
CA GLU A 69 4.03 11.00 5.32
C GLU A 69 5.22 10.26 4.68
N ASN A 70 6.26 10.00 5.46
CA ASN A 70 7.40 9.23 4.97
C ASN A 70 7.02 7.74 4.80
N PRO A 71 7.08 7.17 3.59
CA PRO A 71 6.68 5.78 3.35
C PRO A 71 7.43 4.76 4.19
N TYR A 72 8.73 4.93 4.41
CA TYR A 72 9.53 4.03 5.25
C TYR A 72 9.09 4.09 6.72
N TYR A 73 8.66 5.26 7.19
CA TYR A 73 8.12 5.40 8.55
C TYR A 73 6.76 4.72 8.66
N ALA A 74 5.86 4.93 7.69
CA ALA A 74 4.56 4.25 7.65
C ALA A 74 4.74 2.72 7.65
N MET A 75 5.62 2.20 6.78
CA MET A 75 5.98 0.79 6.74
C MET A 75 6.53 0.28 8.09
N GLU A 76 7.49 1.01 8.70
CA GLU A 76 8.05 0.66 10.01
C GLU A 76 6.98 0.41 11.06
N ARG A 77 5.95 1.24 11.05
CA ARG A 77 4.85 1.21 12.02
C ARG A 77 3.83 0.11 11.75
N MET A 78 3.48 -0.10 10.48
CA MET A 78 2.35 -0.96 10.10
C MET A 78 2.75 -2.42 9.85
N LEU A 79 3.96 -2.68 9.35
CA LEU A 79 4.43 -4.02 8.98
C LEU A 79 4.29 -5.08 10.08
N PRO A 80 4.50 -4.78 11.39
CA PRO A 80 4.32 -5.80 12.43
C PRO A 80 2.91 -6.38 12.55
N LYS A 81 1.92 -5.70 11.98
CA LYS A 81 0.50 -6.11 11.98
C LYS A 81 -0.04 -6.37 10.58
N ALA A 82 0.83 -6.42 9.57
CA ALA A 82 0.44 -6.53 8.19
C ALA A 82 0.03 -7.96 7.82
N TYR A 83 -1.09 -8.08 7.11
CA TYR A 83 -1.56 -9.29 6.46
C TYR A 83 -1.32 -9.30 4.96
N CYS A 84 -1.23 -8.12 4.35
CA CYS A 84 -0.82 -7.94 2.97
C CYS A 84 -0.12 -6.59 2.78
N CYS A 85 0.45 -6.42 1.60
CA CYS A 85 1.09 -5.18 1.18
C CYS A 85 0.71 -4.92 -0.27
N HIS A 86 0.29 -3.70 -0.55
CA HIS A 86 0.27 -3.12 -1.88
C HIS A 86 1.63 -2.50 -2.13
N PHE A 87 2.38 -3.14 -3.03
CA PHE A 87 3.75 -2.76 -3.31
C PHE A 87 3.80 -2.01 -4.63
N SER A 88 4.02 -0.71 -4.54
CA SER A 88 4.05 0.24 -5.64
C SER A 88 5.39 0.95 -5.69
N ASP A 89 5.74 1.52 -6.84
CA ASP A 89 6.90 2.39 -7.03
C ASP A 89 6.49 3.54 -7.95
N ASP A 90 6.62 4.77 -7.47
CA ASP A 90 6.14 5.96 -8.16
C ASP A 90 7.24 7.00 -8.30
N ILE A 91 7.10 7.84 -9.32
CA ILE A 91 7.94 9.02 -9.50
C ILE A 91 7.33 10.17 -8.71
N ILE A 92 8.09 10.71 -7.76
CA ILE A 92 7.70 11.88 -6.99
C ILE A 92 7.88 13.12 -7.86
N VAL A 93 6.82 13.90 -8.03
CA VAL A 93 6.81 15.16 -8.77
C VAL A 93 6.56 16.31 -7.80
N VAL A 94 7.37 17.36 -7.94
CA VAL A 94 7.18 18.61 -7.20
C VAL A 94 6.99 19.75 -8.19
N ASP A 95 5.84 20.40 -8.11
CA ASP A 95 5.50 21.52 -8.98
C ASP A 95 4.77 22.63 -8.18
N PRO A 96 4.32 23.73 -8.82
CA PRO A 96 3.61 24.81 -8.13
C PRO A 96 2.29 24.39 -7.45
N LEU A 97 1.72 23.22 -7.79
CA LEU A 97 0.50 22.69 -7.17
C LEU A 97 0.80 21.89 -5.89
N GLY A 98 2.05 21.44 -5.72
CA GLY A 98 2.48 20.69 -4.54
C GLY A 98 3.34 19.47 -4.86
N VAL A 99 3.25 18.46 -4.01
CA VAL A 99 3.87 17.16 -4.17
C VAL A 99 2.79 16.18 -4.63
N HIS A 100 3.06 15.46 -5.69
CA HIS A 100 2.23 14.35 -6.18
C HIS A 100 3.12 13.26 -6.74
N ASP A 101 2.56 12.13 -7.04
CA ASP A 101 3.24 10.96 -7.57
C ASP A 101 2.63 10.53 -8.90
N ILE A 102 3.45 9.83 -9.67
CA ILE A 102 3.06 9.23 -10.94
C ILE A 102 3.53 7.79 -10.92
N GLY A 103 2.63 6.85 -11.07
CA GLY A 103 2.94 5.43 -11.07
C GLY A 103 4.01 5.05 -12.10
N ALA A 104 4.97 4.24 -11.66
CA ALA A 104 6.09 3.77 -12.47
C ALA A 104 6.22 2.25 -12.41
N ALA A 105 6.92 1.66 -13.37
CA ALA A 105 7.34 0.28 -13.23
C ALA A 105 8.33 0.15 -12.05
N HIS A 106 8.20 -0.92 -11.26
CA HIS A 106 9.05 -1.15 -10.09
C HIS A 106 10.55 -1.09 -10.44
N GLY A 107 11.30 -0.36 -9.64
CA GLY A 107 12.71 -0.06 -9.85
C GLY A 107 12.98 1.12 -10.80
N GLN A 108 11.94 1.78 -11.31
CA GLN A 108 12.04 2.98 -12.15
C GLN A 108 11.48 4.23 -11.47
N GLY A 109 10.85 4.07 -10.31
CA GLY A 109 10.33 5.14 -9.50
C GLY A 109 11.38 5.78 -8.59
N SER A 110 10.90 6.53 -7.62
CA SER A 110 11.73 7.30 -6.68
C SER A 110 12.12 6.54 -5.43
N MET A 111 11.60 5.32 -5.24
CA MET A 111 11.79 4.59 -3.99
C MET A 111 12.90 3.54 -4.08
N ASP A 112 13.53 3.28 -2.94
CA ASP A 112 14.49 2.18 -2.80
C ASP A 112 13.73 0.86 -2.55
N CYS A 113 13.26 0.23 -3.63
CA CYS A 113 12.52 -1.04 -3.57
C CYS A 113 13.29 -2.15 -2.81
N PRO A 114 14.61 -2.36 -2.98
CA PRO A 114 15.39 -3.30 -2.16
C PRO A 114 15.26 -3.03 -0.66
N LYS A 115 15.34 -1.77 -0.23
CA LYS A 115 15.19 -1.39 1.17
C LYS A 115 13.78 -1.67 1.68
N MET A 116 12.74 -1.36 0.90
CA MET A 116 11.35 -1.67 1.25
C MET A 116 11.15 -3.18 1.44
N VAL A 117 11.65 -4.00 0.52
CA VAL A 117 11.57 -5.46 0.63
C VAL A 117 12.33 -5.97 1.86
N SER A 118 13.47 -5.37 2.21
CA SER A 118 14.20 -5.72 3.45
C SER A 118 13.35 -5.44 4.69
N GLN A 119 12.71 -4.25 4.76
CA GLN A 119 11.82 -3.93 5.87
C GLN A 119 10.64 -4.91 5.96
N ILE A 120 10.02 -5.26 4.83
CA ILE A 120 8.92 -6.23 4.80
C ILE A 120 9.37 -7.57 5.37
N ARG A 121 10.51 -8.10 4.91
CA ARG A 121 11.05 -9.39 5.36
C ARG A 121 11.44 -9.41 6.84
N GLU A 122 11.93 -8.29 7.35
CA GLU A 122 12.41 -8.19 8.73
C GLU A 122 11.27 -7.99 9.74
N LYS A 123 10.21 -7.28 9.36
CA LYS A 123 9.21 -6.73 10.29
C LYS A 123 7.83 -7.32 10.15
N SER A 124 7.54 -7.99 9.05
CA SER A 124 6.20 -8.48 8.78
C SER A 124 6.09 -10.00 8.88
N PRO A 125 4.97 -10.52 9.43
CA PRO A 125 4.64 -11.93 9.39
C PRO A 125 4.06 -12.39 8.04
N MET A 126 3.77 -11.45 7.11
CA MET A 126 3.13 -11.79 5.83
C MET A 126 4.06 -12.55 4.88
N ASP A 127 3.47 -13.41 4.08
CA ASP A 127 4.13 -14.19 3.03
C ASP A 127 3.72 -13.78 1.60
N LYS A 128 2.87 -12.76 1.48
CA LYS A 128 2.29 -12.30 0.22
C LYS A 128 2.44 -10.79 0.07
N ILE A 129 2.81 -10.40 -1.15
CA ILE A 129 2.85 -9.01 -1.60
C ILE A 129 2.03 -8.94 -2.88
N ILE A 130 1.16 -7.95 -2.98
CA ILE A 130 0.44 -7.60 -4.20
C ILE A 130 1.21 -6.42 -4.81
N PHE A 131 1.71 -6.55 -6.02
CA PHE A 131 2.26 -5.39 -6.69
C PHE A 131 1.17 -4.62 -7.41
N GLU A 132 1.27 -3.30 -7.36
CA GLU A 132 0.36 -2.39 -8.03
C GLU A 132 1.14 -1.46 -8.96
N ASN A 133 0.56 -1.17 -10.12
CA ASN A 133 1.07 -0.18 -11.07
C ASN A 133 -0.08 0.76 -11.44
N GLU A 134 -0.01 1.98 -10.99
CA GLU A 134 -1.00 3.02 -11.29
C GLU A 134 -0.51 3.91 -12.42
N ILE A 135 -0.46 3.37 -13.65
CA ILE A 135 0.04 4.09 -14.82
C ILE A 135 -1.03 5.04 -15.35
N ALA A 136 -0.93 6.29 -14.96
CA ALA A 136 -1.88 7.34 -15.34
C ALA A 136 -1.88 7.65 -16.86
N PHE A 137 -2.99 8.19 -17.36
CA PHE A 137 -3.05 8.81 -18.69
C PHE A 137 -2.07 10.00 -18.76
N ARG A 138 -1.42 10.17 -19.89
CA ARG A 138 -0.52 11.32 -20.15
C ARG A 138 -1.28 12.61 -20.40
N SER A 139 -2.48 12.50 -20.97
CA SER A 139 -3.42 13.60 -21.18
C SER A 139 -4.84 13.06 -21.34
N MET A 140 -5.83 13.93 -21.30
CA MET A 140 -7.23 13.58 -21.54
C MET A 140 -7.51 13.14 -22.97
N GLU A 141 -6.62 13.48 -23.90
CA GLU A 141 -6.72 13.15 -25.33
C GLU A 141 -5.95 11.88 -25.69
N GLU A 142 -5.22 11.27 -24.75
CA GLU A 142 -4.45 10.06 -25.01
C GLU A 142 -5.40 8.90 -25.41
N PRO A 143 -5.14 8.24 -26.56
CA PRO A 143 -5.91 7.06 -26.94
C PRO A 143 -5.79 5.95 -25.87
N ILE A 144 -6.91 5.36 -25.51
CA ILE A 144 -6.97 4.31 -24.47
C ILE A 144 -6.06 3.12 -24.79
N GLU A 145 -5.88 2.78 -26.05
CA GLU A 145 -5.02 1.67 -26.47
C GLU A 145 -3.53 1.98 -26.24
N GLU A 146 -3.12 3.26 -26.34
CA GLU A 146 -1.75 3.67 -26.03
C GLU A 146 -1.50 3.64 -24.52
N ALA A 147 -2.45 4.16 -23.72
CA ALA A 147 -2.38 4.11 -22.27
C ALA A 147 -2.31 2.65 -21.78
N ARG A 148 -3.17 1.78 -22.30
CA ARG A 148 -3.19 0.34 -21.98
C ARG A 148 -1.88 -0.37 -22.37
N ALA A 149 -1.32 -0.03 -23.54
CA ALA A 149 -0.04 -0.62 -23.95
C ALA A 149 1.09 -0.25 -22.98
N ARG A 150 1.12 1.00 -22.50
CA ARG A 150 2.10 1.45 -21.48
C ARG A 150 1.90 0.75 -20.14
N GLU A 151 0.66 0.60 -19.68
CA GLU A 151 0.36 -0.11 -18.45
C GLU A 151 0.82 -1.57 -18.53
N LEU A 152 0.50 -2.28 -19.62
CA LEU A 152 0.95 -3.66 -19.83
C LEU A 152 2.48 -3.77 -19.87
N GLN A 153 3.15 -2.82 -20.54
CA GLN A 153 4.61 -2.78 -20.55
C GLN A 153 5.18 -2.58 -19.13
N ALA A 154 4.65 -1.62 -18.37
CA ALA A 154 5.06 -1.37 -16.99
C ALA A 154 4.85 -2.59 -16.09
N CYS A 155 3.71 -3.31 -16.26
CA CYS A 155 3.45 -4.56 -15.54
C CYS A 155 4.50 -5.63 -15.87
N GLU A 156 4.85 -5.81 -17.15
CA GLU A 156 5.88 -6.78 -17.55
C GLU A 156 7.26 -6.44 -17.00
N GLU A 157 7.63 -5.16 -17.02
CA GLU A 157 8.90 -4.66 -16.48
C GLU A 157 8.95 -4.85 -14.96
N SER A 158 7.86 -4.51 -14.26
CA SER A 158 7.70 -4.73 -12.82
C SER A 158 7.87 -6.20 -12.45
N VAL A 159 7.15 -7.09 -13.12
CA VAL A 159 7.25 -8.55 -12.85
C VAL A 159 8.68 -9.05 -13.05
N ARG A 160 9.37 -8.60 -14.10
CA ARG A 160 10.78 -8.96 -14.32
C ARG A 160 11.68 -8.45 -13.20
N TYR A 161 11.53 -7.18 -12.80
CA TYR A 161 12.31 -6.58 -11.71
C TYR A 161 12.07 -7.29 -10.38
N LEU A 162 10.80 -7.49 -10.01
CA LEU A 162 10.42 -8.16 -8.77
C LEU A 162 10.97 -9.59 -8.70
N ARG A 163 10.88 -10.33 -9.80
CA ARG A 163 11.38 -11.71 -9.88
C ARG A 163 12.91 -11.78 -9.95
N ASP A 164 13.52 -11.02 -10.88
CA ASP A 164 14.92 -11.22 -11.26
C ASP A 164 15.89 -10.43 -10.38
N VAL A 165 15.47 -9.28 -9.85
CA VAL A 165 16.28 -8.42 -8.98
C VAL A 165 15.94 -8.65 -7.51
N LEU A 166 14.66 -8.48 -7.13
CA LEU A 166 14.24 -8.57 -5.73
C LEU A 166 13.99 -10.00 -5.24
N LYS A 167 13.99 -10.99 -6.16
CA LYS A 167 13.76 -12.41 -5.87
C LYS A 167 12.43 -12.66 -5.15
N LEU A 168 11.39 -11.91 -5.52
CA LEU A 168 10.03 -12.09 -5.06
C LEU A 168 9.29 -13.10 -5.95
N GLY A 169 8.37 -13.88 -5.37
CA GLY A 169 7.60 -14.88 -6.09
C GLY A 169 8.39 -16.08 -6.63
N VAL A 170 9.68 -16.15 -6.34
CA VAL A 170 10.55 -17.25 -6.80
C VAL A 170 10.59 -18.35 -5.75
N ARG A 171 10.11 -19.54 -6.10
CA ARG A 171 10.31 -20.71 -5.23
C ARG A 171 11.79 -21.12 -5.29
N ASN A 172 12.45 -21.12 -4.14
CA ASN A 172 13.74 -21.80 -4.02
C ASN A 172 13.48 -23.29 -4.26
N ARG A 173 14.01 -23.80 -5.37
CA ARG A 173 14.01 -25.24 -5.69
C ARG A 173 15.09 -25.93 -4.92
#